data_3c7e922e2e207393aa2061fddc1cd795
#
_entry.id   3c7e922e2e207393aa2061fddc1cd795
#
_cell.length_a   1.000
_cell.length_b   1.000
_cell.length_c   1.000
_cell.angle_alpha   90.00
_cell.angle_beta   90.00
_cell.angle_gamma   90.00
#
_symmetry.space_group_name_H-M   'P 1'
#
loop_
_entity.id
_entity.type
_entity.pdbx_description
1 polymer ?
#
loop_
_entity_poly.entity_id
_entity_poly.type
_entity_poly.pdbx_seq_one_letter_code
_entity_poly.pdbx_strand_id
1 'polypeptide(L)'
;MANEAKKERILVLNLGSTSSKIAVYDDTEEVFKETIRHTQEEMAQFSDILDQFSFRNEKVRNALESNGIGVNTLTAVCSRGGNIIACPHGAIGIDQEMIDYLTRPEDTAKHASLL
;
A
#
# COMPACT_ATOMS: atom_id res chain seq x y z
N MET A 1 13.00 18.32 -28.03
CA MET A 1 12.56 17.69 -27.92
C MET A 1 12.11 17.36 -27.08
N ALA A 2 11.83 17.38 -27.02
CA ALA A 2 11.18 17.22 -26.23
C ALA A 2 10.62 16.14 -25.87
N ASN A 3 10.85 15.40 -26.04
CA ASN A 3 10.36 14.38 -25.80
C ASN A 3 10.67 13.88 -24.58
N GLU A 4 10.42 14.58 -23.58
CA GLU A 4 10.58 14.15 -22.39
C GLU A 4 9.70 13.10 -22.11
N ALA A 5 10.16 11.90 -21.90
CA ALA A 5 9.36 10.81 -21.49
C ALA A 5 8.78 11.19 -20.15
N LYS A 6 7.48 11.10 -20.04
CA LYS A 6 6.81 11.37 -18.80
C LYS A 6 7.27 10.35 -17.77
N LYS A 7 7.73 10.82 -16.62
CA LYS A 7 8.16 9.93 -15.56
C LYS A 7 6.98 9.18 -14.96
N GLU A 8 7.20 7.93 -14.66
CA GLU A 8 6.21 7.12 -13.97
C GLU A 8 6.39 7.32 -12.47
N ARG A 9 5.33 7.74 -11.79
CA ARG A 9 5.37 7.96 -10.35
C ARG A 9 4.66 6.81 -9.65
N ILE A 10 5.41 6.06 -8.85
CA ILE A 10 4.92 4.84 -8.22
C ILE A 10 4.95 5.01 -6.71
N LEU A 11 3.81 4.76 -6.06
CA LEU A 11 3.73 4.67 -4.62
C LEU A 11 3.97 3.22 -4.24
N VAL A 12 4.94 3.00 -3.35
CA VAL A 12 5.27 1.67 -2.85
C VAL A 12 4.78 1.55 -1.42
N LEU A 13 4.03 0.50 -1.14
CA LEU A 13 3.49 0.23 0.18
C LEU A 13 4.08 -1.05 0.76
N ASN A 14 4.59 -0.97 1.99
CA ASN A 14 5.05 -2.13 2.72
C ASN A 14 4.38 -2.08 4.08
N LEU A 15 3.25 -2.76 4.21
CA LEU A 15 2.39 -2.69 5.37
C LEU A 15 2.74 -3.80 6.36
N GLY A 16 3.13 -3.40 7.55
CA GLY A 16 3.43 -4.33 8.63
C GLY A 16 2.33 -4.34 9.68
N SER A 17 2.51 -5.14 10.72
CA SER A 17 1.51 -5.27 11.79
C SER A 17 1.25 -3.96 12.50
N THR A 18 2.31 -3.19 12.77
CA THR A 18 2.23 -1.96 13.56
C THR A 18 2.80 -0.76 12.83
N SER A 19 3.03 -0.87 11.54
CA SER A 19 3.57 0.23 10.76
C SER A 19 3.13 0.17 9.31
N SER A 20 3.13 1.33 8.67
CA SER A 20 2.92 1.43 7.23
C SER A 20 4.13 2.17 6.67
N LYS A 21 4.97 1.46 5.94
CA LYS A 21 6.14 2.05 5.28
C LYS A 21 5.74 2.41 3.86
N ILE A 22 6.00 3.66 3.49
CA ILE A 22 5.65 4.13 2.16
C ILE A 22 6.85 4.80 1.51
N ALA A 23 6.90 4.72 0.19
CA ALA A 23 7.90 5.42 -0.61
C ALA A 23 7.29 5.81 -1.94
N VAL A 24 7.79 6.88 -2.52
CA VAL A 24 7.38 7.30 -3.85
C VAL A 24 8.61 7.38 -4.72
N TYR A 25 8.52 6.78 -5.89
CA TYR A 25 9.60 6.78 -6.86
C TYR A 25 9.14 7.46 -8.14
N ASP A 26 9.99 8.32 -8.69
CA ASP A 26 9.82 8.83 -10.04
C ASP A 26 10.79 8.00 -10.89
N ASP A 27 10.27 7.06 -11.66
CA ASP A 27 11.04 6.03 -12.34
C ASP A 27 11.86 5.25 -11.32
N THR A 28 13.17 5.39 -11.31
CA THR A 28 14.04 4.68 -10.35
C THR A 28 14.56 5.58 -9.22
N GLU A 29 14.14 6.83 -9.21
CA GLU A 29 14.60 7.79 -8.21
C GLU A 29 13.63 7.85 -7.03
N GLU A 30 14.12 7.60 -5.82
CA GLU A 30 13.30 7.72 -4.61
C GLU A 30 13.14 9.20 -4.27
N VAL A 31 11.92 9.71 -4.35
CA VAL A 31 11.64 11.12 -4.08
C VAL A 31 11.01 11.35 -2.71
N PHE A 32 10.50 10.29 -2.07
CA PHE A 32 9.88 10.40 -0.75
C PHE A 32 9.86 9.04 -0.08
N LYS A 33 10.03 9.04 1.24
CA LYS A 33 10.00 7.82 2.02
C LYS A 33 9.62 8.16 3.45
N GLU A 34 8.73 7.38 4.02
CA GLU A 34 8.32 7.58 5.40
C GLU A 34 7.85 6.28 6.03
N THR A 35 8.12 6.11 7.32
CA THR A 35 7.58 5.01 8.10
C THR A 35 6.54 5.58 9.06
N ILE A 36 5.30 5.19 8.88
CA ILE A 36 4.21 5.61 9.76
C ILE A 36 4.02 4.50 10.79
N ARG A 37 4.26 4.81 12.06
CA ARG A 37 4.10 3.84 13.13
C ARG A 37 2.73 3.99 13.75
N HIS A 38 2.10 2.87 14.05
CA HIS A 38 0.78 2.83 14.66
C HIS A 38 0.92 2.36 16.10
N THR A 39 0.26 3.01 17.04
CA THR A 39 0.34 2.63 18.44
C THR A 39 -0.51 1.40 18.71
N GLN A 40 -0.27 0.75 19.84
CA GLN A 40 -1.07 -0.40 20.24
C GLN A 40 -2.52 0.00 20.46
N GLU A 41 -2.75 1.18 21.02
CA GLU A 41 -4.11 1.67 21.23
C GLU A 41 -4.84 1.88 19.92
N GLU A 42 -4.14 2.39 18.91
CA GLU A 42 -4.74 2.57 17.58
C GLU A 42 -5.09 1.22 16.95
N MET A 43 -4.20 0.25 17.06
CA MET A 43 -4.43 -1.06 16.47
C MET A 43 -5.50 -1.86 17.23
N ALA A 44 -5.61 -1.65 18.53
CA ALA A 44 -6.56 -2.38 19.37
C ALA A 44 -8.02 -2.07 19.05
N GLN A 45 -8.29 -0.98 18.33
CA GLN A 45 -9.65 -0.64 17.92
C GLN A 45 -10.21 -1.59 16.88
N PHE A 46 -9.36 -2.34 16.22
CA PHE A 46 -9.78 -3.17 15.09
C PHE A 46 -9.79 -4.63 15.45
N SER A 47 -10.93 -5.29 15.25
CA SER A 47 -11.05 -6.73 15.53
C SER A 47 -10.58 -7.58 14.36
N ASP A 48 -10.58 -7.02 13.14
CA ASP A 48 -10.16 -7.71 11.93
C ASP A 48 -9.16 -6.83 11.20
N ILE A 49 -8.18 -7.45 10.57
CA ILE A 49 -7.14 -6.74 9.83
C ILE A 49 -7.75 -5.88 8.71
N LEU A 50 -8.82 -6.36 8.09
CA LEU A 50 -9.46 -5.63 6.99
C LEU A 50 -10.13 -4.33 7.48
N ASP A 51 -10.47 -4.26 8.77
CA ASP A 51 -11.06 -3.05 9.34
C ASP A 51 -10.04 -1.91 9.43
N GLN A 52 -8.76 -2.21 9.29
CA GLN A 52 -7.70 -1.21 9.32
C GLN A 52 -7.57 -0.44 8.01
N PHE A 53 -8.27 -0.85 6.96
CA PHE A 53 -8.10 -0.27 5.63
C PHE A 53 -8.29 1.24 5.63
N SER A 54 -9.43 1.72 6.12
CA SER A 54 -9.73 3.15 6.13
C SER A 54 -8.74 3.95 6.96
N PHE A 55 -8.35 3.40 8.11
CA PHE A 55 -7.39 4.05 9.01
C PHE A 55 -6.04 4.21 8.32
N ARG A 56 -5.51 3.13 7.74
CA ARG A 56 -4.21 3.17 7.08
C ARG A 56 -4.25 4.02 5.81
N ASN A 57 -5.33 3.92 5.06
CA ASN A 57 -5.52 4.70 3.85
C ASN A 57 -5.45 6.20 4.16
N GLU A 58 -6.12 6.63 5.22
CA GLU A 58 -6.10 8.01 5.64
C GLU A 58 -4.69 8.46 6.05
N LYS A 59 -3.97 7.62 6.81
CA LYS A 59 -2.61 7.94 7.23
C LYS A 59 -1.66 8.09 6.04
N VAL A 60 -1.76 7.20 5.08
CA VAL A 60 -0.91 7.24 3.87
C VAL A 60 -1.23 8.48 3.06
N ARG A 61 -2.52 8.77 2.84
CA ARG A 61 -2.92 9.94 2.07
C ARG A 61 -2.46 11.24 2.74
N ASN A 62 -2.59 11.33 4.06
CA ASN A 62 -2.15 12.49 4.80
C ASN A 62 -0.64 12.70 4.71
N ALA A 63 0.12 11.62 4.77
CA ALA A 63 1.58 11.69 4.64
C ALA A 63 1.99 12.20 3.26
N LEU A 64 1.35 11.72 2.21
CA LEU A 64 1.64 12.17 0.86
C LEU A 64 1.28 13.64 0.69
N GLU A 65 0.09 14.02 1.14
CA GLU A 65 -0.39 15.38 1.02
C GLU A 65 0.47 16.37 1.78
N SER A 66 0.89 15.99 3.00
CA SER A 66 1.78 16.83 3.82
C SER A 66 3.14 17.06 3.18
N ASN A 67 3.53 16.20 2.25
CA ASN A 67 4.80 16.31 1.56
C ASN A 67 4.64 16.77 0.11
N GLY A 68 3.49 17.33 -0.21
CA GLY A 68 3.26 17.93 -1.53
C GLY A 68 3.09 16.93 -2.66
N ILE A 69 2.79 15.67 -2.35
CA ILE A 69 2.61 14.64 -3.37
C ILE A 69 1.12 14.41 -3.59
N GLY A 70 0.62 14.83 -4.74
CA GLY A 70 -0.78 14.64 -5.07
C GLY A 70 -1.06 13.19 -5.45
N VAL A 71 -2.12 12.62 -4.88
CA VAL A 71 -2.52 11.24 -5.19
C VAL A 71 -2.83 11.10 -6.67
N ASN A 72 -3.38 12.13 -7.27
CA ASN A 72 -3.72 12.12 -8.69
C ASN A 72 -2.47 12.18 -9.61
N THR A 73 -1.28 12.37 -9.06
CA THR A 73 -0.05 12.35 -9.84
C THR A 73 0.57 10.96 -9.91
N LEU A 74 0.03 10.02 -9.14
CA LEU A 74 0.56 8.65 -9.12
C LEU A 74 0.16 7.91 -10.37
N THR A 75 1.12 7.22 -10.99
CA THR A 75 0.87 6.39 -12.15
C THR A 75 0.41 5.00 -11.72
N ALA A 76 0.95 4.51 -10.61
CA ALA A 76 0.65 3.17 -10.12
C ALA A 76 0.90 3.09 -8.62
N VAL A 77 0.30 2.09 -8.00
CA VAL A 77 0.53 1.76 -6.59
C VAL A 77 0.99 0.31 -6.55
N CYS A 78 2.10 0.07 -5.87
CA CYS A 78 2.65 -1.27 -5.74
C CYS A 78 2.75 -1.63 -4.27
N SER A 79 2.11 -2.71 -3.87
CA SER A 79 2.17 -3.18 -2.50
C SER A 79 2.99 -4.45 -2.42
N ARG A 80 3.71 -4.61 -1.31
CA ARG A 80 4.40 -5.87 -1.06
C ARG A 80 3.35 -6.92 -0.77
N GLY A 81 3.38 -8.00 -1.54
CA GLY A 81 2.49 -9.12 -1.32
C GLY A 81 2.92 -9.93 -0.11
N GLY A 82 2.05 -10.81 0.32
CA GLY A 82 2.31 -11.71 1.41
C GLY A 82 1.64 -13.04 1.13
N ASN A 83 0.81 -13.49 2.07
CA ASN A 83 0.09 -14.73 1.91
C ASN A 83 -1.10 -14.54 0.99
N ILE A 84 -0.86 -14.50 -0.29
CA ILE A 84 -1.92 -14.38 -1.28
C ILE A 84 -2.20 -15.76 -1.87
N ILE A 85 -1.80 -15.98 -3.08
CA ILE A 85 -1.97 -17.29 -3.73
C ILE A 85 -0.60 -17.78 -4.19
N ALA A 86 -0.47 -19.07 -4.38
CA ALA A 86 0.78 -19.62 -4.91
C ALA A 86 0.96 -19.10 -6.33
N CYS A 87 2.07 -18.40 -6.55
CA CYS A 87 2.34 -17.78 -7.84
C CYS A 87 3.85 -17.57 -8.00
N PRO A 88 4.32 -17.40 -9.24
CA PRO A 88 5.74 -17.08 -9.46
C PRO A 88 6.09 -15.72 -8.87
N HIS A 89 7.37 -15.51 -8.63
CA HIS A 89 7.84 -14.19 -8.21
C HIS A 89 7.57 -13.16 -9.31
N GLY A 90 7.30 -11.93 -8.90
CA GLY A 90 7.11 -10.84 -9.83
C GLY A 90 5.99 -9.91 -9.41
N ALA A 91 5.66 -8.98 -10.29
CA ALA A 91 4.57 -8.05 -10.07
C ALA A 91 3.28 -8.68 -10.61
N ILE A 92 2.22 -8.62 -9.81
CA ILE A 92 0.93 -9.19 -10.16
C ILE A 92 -0.11 -8.09 -10.09
N GLY A 93 -0.88 -7.92 -11.17
CA GLY A 93 -1.96 -6.95 -11.18
C GLY A 93 -3.08 -7.36 -10.22
N ILE A 94 -3.60 -6.40 -9.47
CA ILE A 94 -4.70 -6.64 -8.54
C ILE A 94 -6.01 -6.44 -9.30
N ASP A 95 -6.86 -7.46 -9.33
CA ASP A 95 -8.16 -7.38 -9.96
C ASP A 95 -9.25 -7.72 -8.93
N GLN A 96 -10.49 -7.61 -9.34
CA GLN A 96 -11.61 -7.84 -8.44
C GLN A 96 -11.66 -9.28 -7.94
N GLU A 97 -11.27 -10.22 -8.77
CA GLU A 97 -11.25 -11.64 -8.38
C GLU A 97 -10.27 -11.87 -7.23
N MET A 98 -9.09 -11.25 -7.30
CA MET A 98 -8.10 -11.34 -6.23
C MET A 98 -8.61 -10.71 -4.94
N ILE A 99 -9.25 -9.54 -5.04
CA ILE A 99 -9.81 -8.86 -3.88
C ILE A 99 -10.86 -9.73 -3.21
N ASP A 100 -11.76 -10.32 -4.00
CA ASP A 100 -12.81 -11.19 -3.48
C ASP A 100 -12.23 -12.41 -2.78
N TYR A 101 -11.19 -12.99 -3.38
CA TYR A 101 -10.52 -14.15 -2.80
C TYR A 101 -9.85 -13.82 -1.46
N LEU A 102 -9.15 -12.71 -1.38
CA LEU A 102 -8.38 -12.34 -0.19
C LEU A 102 -9.25 -11.80 0.94
N THR A 103 -10.46 -11.36 0.65
CA THR A 103 -11.35 -10.82 1.67
C THR A 103 -12.39 -11.84 2.15
N ARG A 104 -12.22 -13.12 1.82
CA ARG A 104 -13.17 -14.16 2.24
C ARG A 104 -13.25 -14.24 3.76
N PRO A 105 -14.46 -14.41 4.31
CA PRO A 105 -14.63 -14.46 5.77
C PRO A 105 -13.94 -15.64 6.44
N GLU A 106 -13.82 -16.76 5.74
CA GLU A 106 -13.24 -17.97 6.31
C GLU A 106 -11.71 -17.94 6.40
N ASP A 107 -11.08 -16.93 5.83
CA ASP A 107 -9.64 -16.84 5.89
C ASP A 107 -9.24 -16.15 7.19
N THR A 108 -8.66 -16.89 8.11
CA THR A 108 -8.34 -16.39 9.44
C THR A 108 -6.90 -15.93 9.61
N ALA A 109 -6.02 -16.26 8.68
CA ALA A 109 -4.60 -15.93 8.80
C ALA A 109 -4.22 -14.72 7.97
N LYS A 110 -4.92 -13.61 8.19
CA LYS A 110 -4.72 -12.41 7.39
C LYS A 110 -3.61 -11.54 7.94
N HIS A 111 -2.88 -10.93 7.05
CA HIS A 111 -1.80 -10.01 7.39
C HIS A 111 -2.08 -8.63 6.75
N ALA A 112 -1.48 -7.60 7.35
CA ALA A 112 -1.68 -6.22 6.88
C ALA A 112 -1.33 -6.02 5.39
N SER A 113 -0.52 -6.90 4.82
CA SER A 113 -0.19 -6.80 3.40
C SER A 113 -1.41 -7.01 2.48
N LEU A 114 -2.55 -7.44 3.05
CA LEU A 114 -3.78 -7.57 2.27
C LEU A 114 -4.49 -6.22 2.07
N LEU A 115 -4.11 -5.21 2.82
CA LEU A 115 -4.74 -3.90 2.74
C LEU A 115 -4.22 -3.08 1.57
#